data_163464f29c696dd6a405f76c14b329f8
#
_entry.id   163464f29c696dd6a405f76c14b329f8
#
_cell.length_a   1.000
_cell.length_b   1.000
_cell.length_c   1.000
_cell.angle_alpha   90.00
_cell.angle_beta   90.00
_cell.angle_gamma   90.00
#
_symmetry.space_group_name_H-M   'P 1'
#
loop_
_entity.id
_entity.type
_entity.pdbx_description
1 polymer ?
#
loop_
_entity_poly.entity_id
_entity_poly.type
_entity_poly.pdbx_seq_one_letter_code
_entity_poly.pdbx_strand_id
1 'polypeptide(L)'
;YYISSILRALSESSYTEQIVFKGGTSLSKAYQLINRFSEDVDFAVISEHMSGNQVKMLLSHLMKEVTANLKEDLGFSDISKGSKYRKQAFLYDTQVGLDELSNPVPARIIVEISAFANPFPHEIRIIEPFVTTFLRKKGMSSFIEQYNLTPFELNVLSLRQTLCEKVVSLIRFSMSDTPLASLTSKVRHFYDLDALLSIEQLQNY
;
A
#
# COMPACT_ATOMS: atom_id res chain seq x y z
N TYR A 1 10.41 3.30 6.68
CA TYR A 1 10.42 2.38 7.83
C TYR A 1 8.99 1.90 8.16
N TYR A 2 8.08 2.76 8.56
CA TYR A 2 6.74 2.38 9.07
C TYR A 2 5.88 1.61 8.05
N ILE A 3 5.89 1.97 6.75
CA ILE A 3 5.23 1.19 5.70
C ILE A 3 5.79 -0.24 5.66
N SER A 4 7.11 -0.40 5.71
CA SER A 4 7.74 -1.73 5.72
C SER A 4 7.40 -2.52 6.99
N SER A 5 7.19 -1.85 8.14
CA SER A 5 6.73 -2.48 9.38
C SER A 5 5.30 -3.02 9.24
N ILE A 6 4.38 -2.25 8.64
CA ILE A 6 3.00 -2.70 8.35
C ILE A 6 3.01 -3.92 7.41
N LEU A 7 3.82 -3.87 6.34
CA LEU A 7 3.93 -4.97 5.38
C LEU A 7 4.53 -6.23 6.02
N ARG A 8 5.51 -6.07 6.91
CA ARG A 8 6.06 -7.20 7.68
C ARG A 8 5.03 -7.79 8.63
N ALA A 9 4.31 -6.96 9.38
CA ALA A 9 3.24 -7.45 10.24
C ALA A 9 2.19 -8.25 9.45
N LEU A 10 1.89 -7.85 8.20
CA LEU A 10 1.06 -8.65 7.30
C LEU A 10 1.71 -10.00 6.97
N SER A 11 3.00 -10.02 6.59
CA SER A 11 3.69 -11.27 6.22
C SER A 11 3.77 -12.29 7.37
N GLU A 12 3.77 -11.80 8.61
CA GLU A 12 3.81 -12.62 9.83
C GLU A 12 2.40 -12.95 10.36
N SER A 13 1.35 -12.37 9.78
CA SER A 13 -0.04 -12.58 10.21
C SER A 13 -0.62 -13.90 9.70
N SER A 14 -1.66 -14.38 10.39
CA SER A 14 -2.45 -15.54 9.93
C SER A 14 -3.27 -15.25 8.65
N TYR A 15 -3.30 -14.02 8.20
CA TYR A 15 -4.09 -13.58 7.03
C TYR A 15 -3.23 -13.42 5.76
N THR A 16 -1.92 -13.65 5.81
CA THR A 16 -0.99 -13.34 4.72
C THR A 16 -1.40 -13.96 3.38
N GLU A 17 -1.91 -15.20 3.37
CA GLU A 17 -2.37 -15.89 2.16
C GLU A 17 -3.67 -15.36 1.58
N GLN A 18 -4.48 -14.67 2.40
CA GLN A 18 -5.78 -14.14 2.02
C GLN A 18 -5.73 -12.68 1.58
N ILE A 19 -4.55 -12.05 1.69
CA ILE A 19 -4.36 -10.62 1.44
C ILE A 19 -3.37 -10.40 0.32
N VAL A 20 -3.71 -9.47 -0.55
CA VAL A 20 -2.87 -9.04 -1.67
C VAL A 20 -2.52 -7.57 -1.47
N PHE A 21 -1.23 -7.28 -1.41
CA PHE A 21 -0.69 -5.91 -1.40
C PHE A 21 -0.81 -5.30 -2.79
N LYS A 22 -1.33 -4.08 -2.88
CA LYS A 22 -1.61 -3.42 -4.17
C LYS A 22 -1.31 -1.93 -4.14
N GLY A 23 -1.81 -1.22 -5.15
CA GLY A 23 -1.75 0.24 -5.23
C GLY A 23 -0.38 0.78 -5.65
N GLY A 24 -0.22 2.11 -5.54
CA GLY A 24 1.03 2.78 -5.93
C GLY A 24 2.22 2.38 -5.08
N THR A 25 1.99 2.10 -3.80
CA THR A 25 3.05 1.67 -2.88
C THR A 25 3.62 0.30 -3.24
N SER A 26 2.82 -0.61 -3.82
CA SER A 26 3.32 -1.89 -4.30
C SER A 26 4.27 -1.73 -5.50
N LEU A 27 4.00 -0.78 -6.40
CA LEU A 27 4.91 -0.48 -7.52
C LEU A 27 6.30 -0.02 -7.04
N SER A 28 6.35 0.72 -5.94
CA SER A 28 7.60 1.17 -5.33
C SER A 28 8.30 0.08 -4.52
N LYS A 29 7.56 -0.66 -3.65
CA LYS A 29 8.15 -1.57 -2.66
C LYS A 29 8.39 -2.98 -3.18
N ALA A 30 7.48 -3.50 -4.02
CA ALA A 30 7.57 -4.86 -4.53
C ALA A 30 8.20 -4.93 -5.93
N TYR A 31 7.91 -3.96 -6.78
CA TYR A 31 8.38 -3.94 -8.16
C TYR A 31 9.56 -3.00 -8.40
N GLN A 32 9.85 -2.08 -7.47
CA GLN A 32 10.91 -1.06 -7.59
C GLN A 32 10.81 -0.26 -8.89
N LEU A 33 9.60 -0.09 -9.39
CA LEU A 33 9.30 0.53 -10.69
C LEU A 33 9.23 2.05 -10.60
N ILE A 34 8.80 2.58 -9.46
CA ILE A 34 8.60 4.02 -9.26
C ILE A 34 9.38 4.53 -8.06
N ASN A 35 9.87 5.78 -8.16
CA ASN A 35 10.67 6.46 -7.14
C ASN A 35 9.93 7.70 -6.61
N ARG A 36 8.66 7.55 -6.25
CA ARG A 36 7.89 8.61 -5.60
C ARG A 36 7.53 8.24 -4.17
N PHE A 37 7.32 9.26 -3.36
CA PHE A 37 6.78 9.09 -2.02
C PHE A 37 5.33 8.60 -2.07
N SER A 38 4.96 7.72 -1.19
CA SER A 38 3.59 7.26 -0.97
C SER A 38 3.34 7.10 0.52
N GLU A 39 2.22 7.62 0.99
CA GLU A 39 1.74 7.52 2.37
C GLU A 39 0.64 6.47 2.53
N ASP A 40 0.17 5.94 1.40
CA ASP A 40 -0.94 4.98 1.35
C ASP A 40 -0.40 3.54 1.28
N VAL A 41 -1.03 2.64 2.03
CA VAL A 41 -0.81 1.18 1.97
C VAL A 41 -2.15 0.53 1.67
N ASP A 42 -2.24 -0.07 0.49
CA ASP A 42 -3.48 -0.64 -0.03
C ASP A 42 -3.45 -2.17 0.01
N PHE A 43 -4.48 -2.77 0.59
CA PHE A 43 -4.68 -4.20 0.62
C PHE A 43 -6.02 -4.59 -0.01
N ALA A 44 -6.03 -5.74 -0.69
CA ALA A 44 -7.26 -6.38 -1.16
C ALA A 44 -7.39 -7.78 -0.56
N VAL A 45 -8.63 -8.19 -0.27
CA VAL A 45 -8.94 -9.49 0.32
C VAL A 45 -9.38 -10.47 -0.75
N ILE A 46 -8.81 -11.68 -0.75
CA ILE A 46 -9.31 -12.82 -1.50
C ILE A 46 -10.52 -13.37 -0.75
N SER A 47 -11.72 -12.99 -1.17
CA SER A 47 -12.96 -13.20 -0.42
C SER A 47 -13.96 -14.17 -1.08
N GLU A 48 -13.55 -14.92 -2.11
CA GLU A 48 -14.44 -15.74 -2.94
C GLU A 48 -15.31 -16.75 -2.15
N HIS A 49 -14.75 -17.29 -1.04
CA HIS A 49 -15.45 -18.30 -0.23
C HIS A 49 -15.86 -17.78 1.16
N MET A 50 -15.87 -16.45 1.35
CA MET A 50 -16.17 -15.84 2.64
C MET A 50 -17.58 -15.28 2.68
N SER A 51 -18.29 -15.53 3.78
CA SER A 51 -19.51 -14.79 4.10
C SER A 51 -19.21 -13.33 4.42
N GLY A 52 -20.22 -12.45 4.25
CA GLY A 52 -20.05 -11.03 4.55
C GLY A 52 -19.59 -10.75 6.01
N ASN A 53 -20.01 -11.59 6.96
CA ASN A 53 -19.53 -11.48 8.36
C ASN A 53 -18.06 -11.86 8.51
N GLN A 54 -17.61 -12.93 7.84
CA GLN A 54 -16.20 -13.32 7.84
C GLN A 54 -15.31 -12.22 7.24
N VAL A 55 -15.71 -11.64 6.10
CA VAL A 55 -15.01 -10.50 5.50
C VAL A 55 -14.92 -9.34 6.47
N LYS A 56 -16.06 -8.92 7.07
CA LYS A 56 -16.09 -7.81 8.04
C LYS A 56 -15.15 -8.05 9.23
N MET A 57 -15.14 -9.28 9.77
CA MET A 57 -14.25 -9.65 10.87
C MET A 57 -12.79 -9.62 10.45
N LEU A 58 -12.45 -10.22 9.29
CA LEU A 58 -11.11 -10.22 8.75
C LEU A 58 -10.57 -8.79 8.57
N LEU A 59 -11.33 -7.90 7.91
CA LEU A 59 -10.93 -6.51 7.72
C LEU A 59 -10.66 -5.81 9.07
N SER A 60 -11.46 -6.13 10.09
CA SER A 60 -11.31 -5.52 11.42
C SER A 60 -10.08 -6.01 12.16
N HIS A 61 -9.84 -7.33 12.13
CA HIS A 61 -8.71 -7.95 12.81
C HIS A 61 -7.39 -7.59 12.11
N LEU A 62 -7.35 -7.73 10.78
CA LEU A 62 -6.18 -7.38 10.00
C LEU A 62 -5.75 -5.92 10.24
N MET A 63 -6.70 -4.97 10.15
CA MET A 63 -6.38 -3.56 10.40
C MET A 63 -5.70 -3.37 11.76
N LYS A 64 -6.23 -3.98 12.82
CA LYS A 64 -5.66 -3.89 14.17
C LYS A 64 -4.28 -4.55 14.27
N GLU A 65 -4.10 -5.70 13.62
CA GLU A 65 -2.86 -6.47 13.68
C GLU A 65 -1.71 -5.74 12.98
N VAL A 66 -1.93 -5.30 11.73
CA VAL A 66 -0.85 -4.65 10.94
C VAL A 66 -0.51 -3.24 11.43
N THR A 67 -1.37 -2.62 12.24
CA THR A 67 -1.17 -1.28 12.78
C THR A 67 -0.98 -1.24 14.31
N ALA A 68 -0.74 -2.41 14.93
CA ALA A 68 -0.68 -2.54 16.40
C ALA A 68 0.35 -1.61 17.07
N ASN A 69 1.43 -1.26 16.36
CA ASN A 69 2.50 -0.38 16.85
C ASN A 69 2.33 1.09 16.44
N LEU A 70 1.17 1.48 15.91
CA LEU A 70 0.88 2.82 15.45
C LEU A 70 -0.34 3.39 16.20
N LYS A 71 -0.39 4.71 16.32
CA LYS A 71 -1.52 5.41 16.95
C LYS A 71 -2.52 5.87 15.88
N GLU A 72 -3.79 5.49 16.00
CA GLU A 72 -4.85 5.95 15.07
C GLU A 72 -4.94 7.49 15.11
N ASP A 73 -4.97 8.11 13.94
CA ASP A 73 -5.20 9.54 13.77
C ASP A 73 -6.71 9.80 13.79
N LEU A 74 -7.24 10.14 14.97
CA LEU A 74 -8.66 10.44 15.15
C LEU A 74 -9.11 11.75 14.46
N GLY A 75 -8.17 12.60 14.07
CA GLY A 75 -8.45 13.84 13.32
C GLY A 75 -8.57 13.63 11.79
N PHE A 76 -8.29 12.44 11.30
CA PHE A 76 -8.42 12.14 9.88
C PHE A 76 -9.89 12.04 9.48
N SER A 77 -10.33 12.90 8.54
CA SER A 77 -11.76 13.05 8.19
C SER A 77 -12.28 11.95 7.24
N ASP A 78 -11.40 11.31 6.44
CA ASP A 78 -11.78 10.33 5.42
C ASP A 78 -11.69 8.89 5.96
N ILE A 79 -12.23 8.66 7.17
CA ILE A 79 -12.27 7.34 7.81
C ILE A 79 -13.43 6.52 7.25
N SER A 80 -13.17 5.24 6.94
CA SER A 80 -14.20 4.24 6.65
C SER A 80 -13.98 2.99 7.48
N LYS A 81 -15.04 2.52 8.17
CA LYS A 81 -15.05 1.27 8.96
C LYS A 81 -16.17 0.34 8.46
N GLY A 82 -16.35 0.27 7.14
CA GLY A 82 -17.38 -0.53 6.48
C GLY A 82 -17.12 -2.04 6.53
N SER A 83 -18.10 -2.81 6.05
CA SER A 83 -18.04 -4.28 6.05
C SER A 83 -17.19 -4.86 4.91
N LYS A 84 -17.01 -4.12 3.81
CA LYS A 84 -16.19 -4.53 2.65
C LYS A 84 -15.02 -3.57 2.36
N TYR A 85 -14.94 -2.47 3.10
CA TYR A 85 -13.91 -1.45 2.92
C TYR A 85 -13.59 -0.80 4.25
N ARG A 86 -12.29 -0.65 4.53
CA ARG A 86 -11.78 0.11 5.67
C ARG A 86 -10.68 1.03 5.19
N LYS A 87 -10.71 2.24 5.74
CA LYS A 87 -9.68 3.26 5.54
C LYS A 87 -9.45 3.97 6.86
N GLN A 88 -8.24 3.92 7.34
CA GLN A 88 -7.84 4.57 8.59
C GLN A 88 -6.46 5.18 8.42
N ALA A 89 -6.19 6.26 9.15
CA ALA A 89 -4.89 6.91 9.18
C ALA A 89 -4.22 6.66 10.53
N PHE A 90 -2.91 6.54 10.51
CA PHE A 90 -2.09 6.26 11.69
C PHE A 90 -0.91 7.23 11.75
N LEU A 91 -0.71 7.82 12.90
CA LEU A 91 0.41 8.71 13.19
C LEU A 91 1.67 7.91 13.47
N TYR A 92 2.81 8.43 13.05
CA TYR A 92 4.12 7.93 13.42
C TYR A 92 5.00 9.04 13.98
N ASP A 93 5.90 8.69 14.90
CA ASP A 93 6.81 9.65 15.50
C ASP A 93 7.92 10.01 14.49
N THR A 94 8.03 11.30 14.21
CA THR A 94 9.18 11.86 13.50
C THR A 94 10.26 12.16 14.52
N GLN A 95 11.27 11.30 14.61
CA GLN A 95 12.42 11.48 15.53
C GLN A 95 13.36 12.63 15.13
N VAL A 96 13.13 13.23 13.98
CA VAL A 96 13.86 14.39 13.50
C VAL A 96 12.96 15.59 13.73
N GLY A 97 13.39 16.54 14.54
CA GLY A 97 12.72 17.82 14.76
C GLY A 97 12.71 18.65 13.47
N LEU A 98 11.87 18.23 12.55
CA LEU A 98 11.55 19.00 11.36
C LEU A 98 10.52 20.03 11.81
N ASP A 99 10.87 21.31 11.72
CA ASP A 99 9.93 22.39 11.87
C ASP A 99 8.69 22.10 11.03
N GLU A 100 7.50 22.23 11.61
CA GLU A 100 6.21 21.98 10.93
C GLU A 100 6.10 22.75 9.60
N LEU A 101 6.78 23.87 9.48
CA LEU A 101 6.88 24.71 8.29
C LEU A 101 7.75 24.11 7.16
N SER A 102 8.65 23.17 7.47
CA SER A 102 9.57 22.58 6.50
C SER A 102 9.12 21.20 5.99
N ASN A 103 8.10 20.59 6.59
CA ASN A 103 7.63 19.27 6.20
C ASN A 103 6.17 19.31 5.70
N PRO A 104 5.96 19.45 4.37
CA PRO A 104 4.62 19.49 3.79
C PRO A 104 3.90 18.13 3.83
N VAL A 105 4.60 17.05 4.24
CA VAL A 105 4.03 15.70 4.30
C VAL A 105 3.59 15.41 5.73
N PRO A 106 2.31 15.15 5.98
CA PRO A 106 1.83 14.76 7.30
C PRO A 106 2.54 13.50 7.80
N ALA A 107 2.92 13.49 9.09
CA ALA A 107 3.53 12.31 9.73
C ALA A 107 2.48 11.21 9.98
N ARG A 108 1.84 10.75 8.91
CA ARG A 108 0.80 9.73 8.94
C ARG A 108 0.95 8.72 7.81
N ILE A 109 0.41 7.54 8.01
CA ILE A 109 0.22 6.50 7.00
C ILE A 109 -1.26 6.22 6.91
N ILE A 110 -1.78 6.12 5.69
CA ILE A 110 -3.14 5.71 5.42
C ILE A 110 -3.12 4.22 5.06
N VAL A 111 -3.95 3.43 5.74
CA VAL A 111 -4.11 2.00 5.44
C VAL A 111 -5.52 1.77 4.92
N GLU A 112 -5.59 1.22 3.70
CA GLU A 112 -6.83 0.86 3.04
C GLU A 112 -6.92 -0.66 2.86
N ILE A 113 -8.05 -1.26 3.22
CA ILE A 113 -8.31 -2.69 3.03
C ILE A 113 -9.67 -2.83 2.34
N SER A 114 -9.70 -3.49 1.18
CA SER A 114 -10.93 -3.66 0.37
C SER A 114 -11.21 -5.11 0.01
N ALA A 115 -12.49 -5.45 -0.06
CA ALA A 115 -13.01 -6.74 -0.53
C ALA A 115 -14.11 -6.55 -1.59
N PHE A 116 -13.92 -5.55 -2.48
CA PHE A 116 -14.91 -5.24 -3.54
C PHE A 116 -14.71 -6.09 -4.79
N ALA A 117 -13.48 -6.46 -5.10
CA ALA A 117 -13.13 -7.25 -6.28
C ALA A 117 -12.08 -8.29 -5.87
N ASN A 118 -12.09 -9.43 -6.58
CA ASN A 118 -11.05 -10.43 -6.41
C ASN A 118 -9.70 -9.87 -6.93
N PRO A 119 -8.65 -9.83 -6.09
CA PRO A 119 -7.34 -9.30 -6.47
C PRO A 119 -6.54 -10.32 -7.30
N PHE A 120 -6.97 -10.60 -8.51
CA PHE A 120 -6.36 -11.58 -9.41
C PHE A 120 -6.07 -10.97 -10.80
N PRO A 121 -4.95 -11.33 -11.45
CA PRO A 121 -3.86 -12.16 -10.95
C PRO A 121 -2.95 -11.43 -9.95
N HIS A 122 -2.42 -12.19 -9.00
CA HIS A 122 -1.39 -11.75 -8.07
C HIS A 122 -0.22 -12.75 -8.09
N GLU A 123 0.92 -12.34 -7.54
CA GLU A 123 2.14 -13.15 -7.49
C GLU A 123 2.90 -12.90 -6.17
N ILE A 124 3.70 -13.86 -5.74
CA ILE A 124 4.56 -13.69 -4.56
C ILE A 124 5.76 -12.83 -4.96
N ARG A 125 6.00 -11.77 -4.18
CA ARG A 125 7.14 -10.87 -4.38
C ARG A 125 7.90 -10.68 -3.08
N ILE A 126 9.22 -10.57 -3.20
CA ILE A 126 10.09 -10.23 -2.07
C ILE A 126 10.03 -8.72 -1.84
N ILE A 127 9.70 -8.34 -0.61
CA ILE A 127 9.72 -6.96 -0.14
C ILE A 127 11.02 -6.74 0.63
N GLU A 128 11.88 -5.88 0.11
CA GLU A 128 13.07 -5.44 0.82
C GLU A 128 12.90 -4.00 1.33
N PRO A 129 12.98 -3.75 2.65
CA PRO A 129 12.95 -2.40 3.19
C PRO A 129 14.11 -1.55 2.63
N PHE A 130 13.86 -0.31 2.23
CA PHE A 130 14.92 0.57 1.69
C PHE A 130 16.10 0.77 2.65
N VAL A 131 15.82 0.76 3.96
CA VAL A 131 16.86 0.83 4.99
C VAL A 131 17.80 -0.38 4.93
N THR A 132 17.30 -1.57 4.57
CA THR A 132 18.10 -2.79 4.41
C THR A 132 19.14 -2.64 3.30
N THR A 133 18.71 -2.16 2.14
CA THR A 133 19.62 -1.86 1.02
C THR A 133 20.68 -0.81 1.43
N PHE A 134 20.28 0.22 2.17
CA PHE A 134 21.22 1.24 2.69
C PHE A 134 22.23 0.64 3.65
N LEU A 135 21.77 -0.14 4.63
CA LEU A 135 22.66 -0.77 5.63
C LEU A 135 23.67 -1.73 4.99
N ARG A 136 23.24 -2.52 4.01
CA ARG A 136 24.17 -3.38 3.24
C ARG A 136 25.25 -2.58 2.52
N LYS A 137 24.87 -1.49 1.84
CA LYS A 137 25.82 -0.59 1.14
C LYS A 137 26.83 0.06 2.09
N LYS A 138 26.47 0.25 3.36
CA LYS A 138 27.34 0.83 4.40
C LYS A 138 28.12 -0.23 5.20
N GLY A 139 28.00 -1.52 4.89
CA GLY A 139 28.65 -2.59 5.64
C GLY A 139 28.09 -2.82 7.05
N MET A 140 26.87 -2.35 7.31
CA MET A 140 26.20 -2.38 8.62
C MET A 140 25.18 -3.52 8.71
N SER A 141 25.50 -4.70 8.17
CA SER A 141 24.54 -5.81 8.04
C SER A 141 24.06 -6.39 9.38
N SER A 142 24.83 -6.26 10.46
CA SER A 142 24.40 -6.70 11.80
C SER A 142 23.11 -6.01 12.29
N PHE A 143 22.86 -4.77 11.88
CA PHE A 143 21.62 -4.06 12.21
C PHE A 143 20.39 -4.62 11.50
N ILE A 144 20.57 -5.31 10.36
CA ILE A 144 19.46 -5.90 9.61
C ILE A 144 18.76 -6.97 10.45
N GLU A 145 19.52 -7.85 11.08
CA GLU A 145 18.96 -8.88 11.98
C GLU A 145 18.49 -8.26 13.30
N GLN A 146 19.29 -7.39 13.90
CA GLN A 146 18.97 -6.75 15.18
C GLN A 146 17.62 -6.02 15.17
N TYR A 147 17.28 -5.37 14.05
CA TYR A 147 16.05 -4.58 13.92
C TYR A 147 14.97 -5.25 13.06
N ASN A 148 15.09 -6.56 12.80
CA ASN A 148 14.15 -7.34 11.98
C ASN A 148 13.87 -6.67 10.60
N LEU A 149 14.95 -6.29 9.89
CA LEU A 149 14.89 -5.61 8.60
C LEU A 149 15.16 -6.55 7.42
N THR A 150 15.16 -7.87 7.63
CA THR A 150 15.36 -8.88 6.58
C THR A 150 14.27 -8.78 5.51
N PRO A 151 14.52 -9.12 4.25
CA PRO A 151 13.46 -9.26 3.25
C PRO A 151 12.41 -10.29 3.66
N PHE A 152 11.19 -10.12 3.15
CA PHE A 152 10.07 -11.04 3.39
C PHE A 152 9.16 -11.11 2.16
N GLU A 153 8.31 -12.12 2.09
CA GLU A 153 7.43 -12.36 0.96
C GLU A 153 6.00 -11.91 1.24
N LEU A 154 5.33 -11.41 0.19
CA LEU A 154 3.90 -11.10 0.19
C LEU A 154 3.27 -11.43 -1.16
N ASN A 155 1.97 -11.74 -1.15
CA ASN A 155 1.16 -11.70 -2.34
C ASN A 155 0.99 -10.24 -2.80
N VAL A 156 1.33 -9.97 -4.06
CA VAL A 156 1.28 -8.63 -4.65
C VAL A 156 0.49 -8.67 -5.94
N LEU A 157 -0.40 -7.70 -6.13
CA LEU A 157 -1.19 -7.57 -7.34
C LEU A 157 -0.27 -7.43 -8.56
N SER A 158 -0.52 -8.19 -9.62
CA SER A 158 0.33 -8.17 -10.81
C SER A 158 0.35 -6.77 -11.44
N LEU A 159 1.44 -6.47 -12.16
CA LEU A 159 1.58 -5.18 -12.88
C LEU A 159 0.45 -4.98 -13.88
N ARG A 160 0.01 -6.05 -14.57
CA ARG A 160 -1.12 -6.01 -15.50
C ARG A 160 -2.42 -5.56 -14.83
N GLN A 161 -2.76 -6.21 -13.72
CA GLN A 161 -3.98 -5.88 -13.00
C GLN A 161 -3.89 -4.47 -12.41
N THR A 162 -2.72 -4.07 -11.94
CA THR A 162 -2.47 -2.70 -11.47
C THR A 162 -2.65 -1.68 -12.59
N LEU A 163 -2.16 -1.97 -13.80
CA LEU A 163 -2.39 -1.14 -14.99
C LEU A 163 -3.90 -0.98 -15.27
N CYS A 164 -4.63 -2.11 -15.33
CA CYS A 164 -6.07 -2.09 -15.55
C CYS A 164 -6.82 -1.28 -14.49
N GLU A 165 -6.52 -1.47 -13.19
CA GLU A 165 -7.15 -0.72 -12.11
C GLU A 165 -6.93 0.79 -12.26
N LYS A 166 -5.73 1.22 -12.64
CA LYS A 166 -5.41 2.65 -12.83
C LYS A 166 -6.12 3.24 -14.03
N VAL A 167 -6.16 2.54 -15.16
CA VAL A 167 -6.89 2.98 -16.36
C VAL A 167 -8.38 3.11 -16.06
N VAL A 168 -9.00 2.06 -15.46
CA VAL A 168 -10.42 2.08 -15.08
C VAL A 168 -10.71 3.22 -14.09
N SER A 169 -9.80 3.46 -13.13
CA SER A 169 -9.92 4.58 -12.20
C SER A 169 -9.97 5.91 -12.94
N LEU A 170 -9.04 6.19 -13.87
CA LEU A 170 -9.02 7.44 -14.63
C LEU A 170 -10.28 7.59 -15.51
N ILE A 171 -10.73 6.53 -16.17
CA ILE A 171 -11.98 6.55 -16.94
C ILE A 171 -13.17 6.96 -16.05
N ARG A 172 -13.31 6.34 -14.87
CA ARG A 172 -14.38 6.68 -13.93
C ARG A 172 -14.34 8.14 -13.48
N PHE A 173 -13.14 8.67 -13.19
CA PHE A 173 -12.97 10.06 -12.79
C PHE A 173 -13.20 11.05 -13.94
N SER A 174 -12.90 10.65 -15.19
CA SER A 174 -13.22 11.47 -16.37
C SER A 174 -14.72 11.58 -16.64
N MET A 175 -15.52 10.66 -16.13
CA MET A 175 -16.99 10.63 -16.26
C MET A 175 -17.72 11.22 -15.03
N SER A 176 -17.01 11.83 -14.09
CA SER A 176 -17.61 12.48 -12.92
C SER A 176 -18.23 13.83 -13.26
N ASP A 177 -19.04 14.40 -12.36
CA ASP A 177 -19.65 15.73 -12.53
C ASP A 177 -18.62 16.86 -12.65
N THR A 178 -17.41 16.66 -12.14
CA THR A 178 -16.27 17.60 -12.20
C THR A 178 -15.02 16.92 -12.73
N PRO A 179 -14.97 16.55 -14.03
CA PRO A 179 -13.90 15.70 -14.57
C PRO A 179 -12.49 16.26 -14.37
N LEU A 180 -12.29 17.55 -14.63
CA LEU A 180 -10.98 18.18 -14.50
C LEU A 180 -10.45 18.14 -13.07
N ALA A 181 -11.27 18.53 -12.10
CA ALA A 181 -10.90 18.47 -10.67
C ALA A 181 -10.64 17.03 -10.20
N SER A 182 -11.48 16.11 -10.64
CA SER A 182 -11.38 14.69 -10.31
C SER A 182 -10.08 14.07 -10.86
N LEU A 183 -9.74 14.33 -12.12
CA LEU A 183 -8.49 13.86 -12.75
C LEU A 183 -7.26 14.52 -12.13
N THR A 184 -7.32 15.82 -11.81
CA THR A 184 -6.23 16.52 -11.13
C THR A 184 -5.91 15.88 -9.77
N SER A 185 -6.93 15.43 -9.03
CA SER A 185 -6.72 14.71 -7.77
C SER A 185 -6.02 13.34 -7.97
N LYS A 186 -5.98 12.82 -9.20
CA LYS A 186 -5.39 11.52 -9.57
C LYS A 186 -4.09 11.64 -10.38
N VAL A 187 -3.39 12.78 -10.30
CA VAL A 187 -2.13 13.01 -11.04
C VAL A 187 -1.10 11.89 -10.82
N ARG A 188 -1.06 11.29 -9.62
CA ARG A 188 -0.19 10.15 -9.32
C ARG A 188 -0.50 8.91 -10.17
N HIS A 189 -1.75 8.71 -10.62
CA HIS A 189 -2.10 7.61 -11.51
C HIS A 189 -1.48 7.76 -12.91
N PHE A 190 -1.39 8.99 -13.43
CA PHE A 190 -0.71 9.25 -14.70
C PHE A 190 0.78 8.92 -14.63
N TYR A 191 1.45 9.35 -13.57
CA TYR A 191 2.85 9.01 -13.33
C TYR A 191 3.07 7.48 -13.22
N ASP A 192 2.21 6.80 -12.46
CA ASP A 192 2.29 5.36 -12.30
C ASP A 192 2.01 4.61 -13.63
N LEU A 193 1.08 5.13 -14.46
CA LEU A 193 0.79 4.56 -15.79
C LEU A 193 1.95 4.76 -16.75
N ASP A 194 2.60 5.91 -16.76
CA ASP A 194 3.79 6.17 -17.57
C ASP A 194 4.89 5.14 -17.25
N ALA A 195 5.16 4.92 -15.97
CA ALA A 195 6.11 3.91 -15.53
C ALA A 195 5.71 2.48 -15.93
N LEU A 196 4.42 2.12 -15.80
CA LEU A 196 3.92 0.80 -16.19
C LEU A 196 4.01 0.59 -17.70
N LEU A 197 3.62 1.58 -18.51
CA LEU A 197 3.66 1.52 -19.96
C LEU A 197 5.09 1.55 -20.54
N SER A 198 6.09 1.93 -19.73
CA SER A 198 7.49 1.83 -20.11
C SER A 198 8.01 0.39 -20.11
N ILE A 199 7.24 -0.57 -19.55
CA ILE A 199 7.58 -1.99 -19.54
C ILE A 199 7.13 -2.62 -20.86
N GLU A 200 8.07 -3.08 -21.68
CA GLU A 200 7.80 -3.64 -23.01
C GLU A 200 6.74 -4.76 -23.02
N GLN A 201 6.74 -5.61 -22.00
CA GLN A 201 5.75 -6.70 -21.83
C GLN A 201 4.31 -6.23 -21.60
N LEU A 202 4.11 -4.97 -21.17
CA LEU A 202 2.78 -4.38 -20.93
C LEU A 202 2.29 -3.53 -22.10
N GLN A 203 3.15 -3.19 -23.07
CA GLN A 203 2.79 -2.37 -24.23
C GLN A 203 1.94 -3.11 -25.26
N ASN A 204 1.97 -4.45 -25.26
CA ASN A 204 1.31 -5.30 -26.25
C ASN A 204 -0.06 -5.82 -25.78
N TYR A 205 -0.78 -5.04 -24.98
CA TYR A 205 -2.11 -5.37 -24.46
C TYR A 205 -3.16 -4.35 -24.80
#